data_4e8ac2f8cde0204ad6272e4776f0053a
#
_entry.id   4e8ac2f8cde0204ad6272e4776f0053a
#
_cell.length_a   1.000
_cell.length_b   1.000
_cell.length_c   1.000
_cell.angle_alpha   90.00
_cell.angle_beta   90.00
_cell.angle_gamma   90.00
#
_symmetry.space_group_name_H-M   'P 1'
#
loop_
_entity.id
_entity.type
_entity.pdbx_description
1 polymer ?
#
loop_
_entity_poly.entity_id
_entity_poly.type
_entity_poly.pdbx_seq_one_letter_code
_entity_poly.pdbx_strand_id
1 'polypeptide(L)' 'MQINRLLFKKGNEIFGELEAFRRWIMKPAYGLGWEVPSELMETSGGIELIMEELYRIEFGATA' A
#
# COMPACT_ATOMS: atom_id res chain seq x y z
N MET A 1 -6.29 -12.52 7.75
CA MET A 1 -4.91 -12.93 7.50
C MET A 1 -3.97 -11.94 8.14
N GLN A 2 -2.91 -12.45 8.75
CA GLN A 2 -1.98 -11.58 9.49
C GLN A 2 -1.25 -10.60 8.56
N ILE A 3 -0.93 -11.03 7.35
CA ILE A 3 -0.24 -10.17 6.39
C ILE A 3 -1.09 -8.96 6.04
N ASN A 4 -2.38 -9.17 5.81
CA ASN A 4 -3.27 -8.07 5.51
C ASN A 4 -3.41 -7.12 6.69
N ARG A 5 -3.42 -7.67 7.90
CA ARG A 5 -3.50 -6.83 9.09
C ARG A 5 -2.28 -5.92 9.21
N LEU A 6 -1.09 -6.46 8.97
CA LEU A 6 0.13 -5.66 8.99
C LEU A 6 0.11 -4.59 7.92
N LEU A 7 -0.39 -4.93 6.74
CA LEU A 7 -0.48 -3.99 5.65
C LEU A 7 -1.38 -2.82 6.01
N PHE A 8 -2.56 -3.09 6.56
CA PHE A 8 -3.49 -2.04 6.95
C PHE A 8 -2.95 -1.20 8.10
N LYS A 9 -2.24 -1.83 9.02
CA LYS A 9 -1.61 -1.08 10.11
C LYS A 9 -0.58 -0.10 9.55
N LYS A 10 0.25 -0.56 8.64
CA LYS A 10 1.27 0.28 8.02
C LYS A 10 0.63 1.40 7.23
N GLY A 11 -0.42 1.08 6.46
CA GLY A 11 -1.11 2.09 5.69
C GLY A 11 -1.72 3.16 6.57
N ASN A 12 -2.32 2.75 7.69
CA ASN A 12 -2.91 3.71 8.62
C ASN A 12 -1.83 4.63 9.20
N GLU A 13 -0.67 4.09 9.51
CA GLU A 13 0.43 4.90 10.04
C GLU A 13 0.92 5.93 9.02
N ILE A 14 1.04 5.51 7.77
CA ILE A 14 1.60 6.37 6.73
C ILE A 14 0.62 7.45 6.30
N PHE A 15 -0.64 7.08 6.13
CA PHE A 15 -1.65 8.01 5.62
C PHE A 15 -2.34 8.79 6.72
N GLY A 16 -2.08 8.45 7.98
CA GLY A 16 -2.65 9.18 9.09
C GLY A 16 -4.05 8.74 9.50
N GLU A 17 -4.77 8.10 8.62
CA GLU A 17 -6.08 7.56 8.91
C GLU A 17 -6.41 6.45 7.94
N LEU A 18 -7.26 5.54 8.39
CA LEU A 18 -7.58 4.35 7.61
C LEU A 18 -8.35 4.69 6.34
N GLU A 19 -9.21 5.71 6.39
CA GLU A 19 -9.99 6.08 5.22
C GLU A 19 -9.12 6.57 4.07
N ALA A 20 -8.07 7.33 4.39
CA ALA A 20 -7.15 7.78 3.35
C ALA A 20 -6.45 6.59 2.71
N PHE A 21 -6.03 5.63 3.52
CA PHE A 21 -5.40 4.44 2.99
C PHE A 21 -6.37 3.64 2.14
N ARG A 22 -7.62 3.51 2.58
CA ARG A 22 -8.62 2.77 1.80
C ARG A 22 -8.83 3.39 0.42
N ARG A 23 -8.87 4.72 0.36
CA ARG A 23 -9.02 5.38 -0.93
C ARG A 23 -7.83 5.11 -1.82
N TRP A 24 -6.63 5.08 -1.23
CA TRP A 24 -5.42 4.83 -2.01
C TRP A 24 -5.41 3.43 -2.63
N ILE A 25 -5.84 2.42 -1.86
CA ILE A 25 -5.76 1.04 -2.37
C ILE A 25 -6.82 0.75 -3.44
N MET A 26 -7.76 1.64 -3.63
CA MET A 26 -8.82 1.43 -4.62
C MET A 26 -8.55 2.12 -5.94
N LYS A 27 -7.42 2.79 -6.07
CA LYS A 27 -7.07 3.53 -7.28
C LYS A 27 -5.73 3.06 -7.82
N PRO A 28 -5.51 3.21 -9.14
CA PRO A 28 -4.21 2.88 -9.71
C PRO A 28 -3.11 3.71 -9.04
N ALA A 29 -2.01 3.06 -8.70
CA ALA A 29 -0.91 3.71 -8.03
C ALA A 29 0.28 3.81 -8.97
N TYR A 30 0.82 5.02 -9.11
CA TYR A 30 1.93 5.25 -10.03
C TYR A 30 3.12 4.34 -9.72
N GLY A 31 3.50 4.25 -8.46
CA GLY A 31 4.65 3.46 -8.06
C GLY A 31 4.46 1.95 -8.25
N LEU A 32 3.25 1.53 -8.54
CA LEU A 32 2.94 0.12 -8.78
C LEU A 32 2.64 -0.15 -10.24
N GLY A 33 3.16 0.70 -11.13
CA GLY A 33 2.92 0.53 -12.56
C GLY A 33 1.47 0.77 -12.93
N TRP A 34 0.80 1.66 -12.19
CA TRP A 34 -0.61 2.00 -12.38
C TRP A 34 -1.55 0.85 -12.04
N GLU A 35 -1.05 -0.17 -11.34
CA GLU A 35 -1.91 -1.23 -10.85
C GLU A 35 -2.69 -0.76 -9.65
N VAL A 36 -3.89 -1.34 -9.47
CA VAL A 36 -4.73 -1.03 -8.32
C VAL A 36 -4.28 -1.90 -7.15
N PRO A 37 -3.82 -1.29 -6.04
CA PRO A 37 -3.28 -2.08 -4.94
C PRO A 37 -4.22 -3.16 -4.41
N SER A 38 -5.53 -2.87 -4.35
CA SER A 38 -6.48 -3.86 -3.84
C SER A 38 -6.45 -5.14 -4.67
N GLU A 39 -6.18 -5.04 -5.95
CA GLU A 39 -6.09 -6.22 -6.80
C GLU A 39 -4.80 -6.98 -6.55
N LEU A 40 -3.73 -6.27 -6.25
CA LEU A 40 -2.44 -6.89 -5.95
C LEU A 40 -2.46 -7.62 -4.62
N MET A 41 -3.39 -7.28 -3.73
CA MET A 41 -3.44 -7.90 -2.42
C MET A 41 -3.87 -9.36 -2.46
N GLU A 42 -4.26 -9.86 -3.61
CA GLU A 42 -4.70 -11.24 -3.72
C GLU A 42 -3.57 -12.25 -3.73
N THR A 43 -2.34 -11.78 -3.90
CA THR A 43 -1.17 -12.66 -3.87
C THR A 43 -0.15 -12.13 -2.89
N SER A 44 0.70 -13.04 -2.37
CA SER A 44 1.75 -12.62 -1.46
C SER A 44 2.77 -11.72 -2.17
N GLY A 45 3.07 -12.03 -3.43
CA GLY A 45 3.98 -11.18 -4.19
C GLY A 45 3.43 -9.79 -4.39
N GLY A 46 2.12 -9.68 -4.63
CA GLY A 46 1.48 -8.39 -4.76
C GLY A 46 1.51 -7.61 -3.46
N ILE A 47 1.29 -8.29 -2.34
CA ILE A 47 1.35 -7.64 -1.03
C ILE A 47 2.74 -7.07 -0.77
N GLU A 48 3.78 -7.81 -1.16
CA GLU A 48 5.15 -7.31 -1.00
C GLU A 48 5.39 -6.05 -1.83
N LEU A 49 4.85 -6.01 -3.04
CA LEU A 49 4.98 -4.82 -3.87
C LEU A 49 4.31 -3.61 -3.21
N ILE A 50 3.13 -3.83 -2.63
CA ILE A 50 2.43 -2.75 -1.94
C ILE A 50 3.24 -2.27 -0.74
N MET A 51 3.81 -3.20 0.03
CA MET A 51 4.62 -2.82 1.18
C MET A 51 5.83 -2.00 0.75
N GLU A 52 6.48 -2.39 -0.35
CA GLU A 52 7.60 -1.62 -0.86
C GLU A 52 7.19 -0.20 -1.24
N GLU A 53 6.02 -0.08 -1.87
CA GLU A 53 5.53 1.24 -2.25
C GLU A 53 5.22 2.08 -1.01
N LEU A 54 4.62 1.47 0.01
CA LEU A 54 4.33 2.17 1.25
C LEU A 54 5.62 2.66 1.92
N TYR A 55 6.68 1.85 1.90
CA TYR A 55 7.95 2.28 2.45
C TYR A 55 8.50 3.47 1.67
N ARG A 56 8.38 3.45 0.35
CA ARG A 56 8.82 4.59 -0.46
C ARG A 56 8.06 5.85 -0.10
N ILE A 57 6.75 5.73 0.08
CA ILE A 57 5.93 6.88 0.46
C ILE A 57 6.33 7.39 1.84
N GLU A 58 6.52 6.46 2.78
CA GLU A 58 6.83 6.82 4.16
C GLU A 58 8.16 7.54 4.27
N PHE A 59 9.16 7.06 3.57
CA PHE A 59 10.51 7.60 3.71
C PHE A 59 10.83 8.64 2.64
N GLY A 60 9.81 9.11 1.93
CA GLY A 60 10.02 10.20 1.00
C GLY A 60 10.99 9.85 -0.09
N ALA A 61 10.77 8.76 -0.75
CA ALA A 61 11.69 8.23 -1.74
C ALA A 61 11.90 9.17 -2.92
N THR A 62 11.85 10.42 -2.65
CA THR A 62 12.11 11.46 -3.62
C THR A 62 13.58 11.72 -3.80
N ALA A 63 14.33 11.21 -2.90
CA ALA A 63 15.75 11.46 -2.94
C ALA A 63 16.37 10.96 -4.22
#